data_7a5c2a7d1400eb3d320e752916fdb08a
#
_entry.id   7a5c2a7d1400eb3d320e752916fdb08a
#
_cell.length_a   1.000
_cell.length_b   1.000
_cell.length_c   1.000
_cell.angle_alpha   90.00
_cell.angle_beta   90.00
_cell.angle_gamma   90.00
#
_symmetry.space_group_name_H-M   'P 1'
#
loop_
_entity.id
_entity.type
_entity.pdbx_description
1 polymer ?
#
loop_
_entity_poly.entity_id
_entity_poly.type
_entity_poly.pdbx_seq_one_letter_code
_entity_poly.pdbx_strand_id
1 'polypeptide(L)'
;MKSIFKLGLLAAFVLTLLLPGTVFAKDKSLIVGGKDYTEQFILPELAGILLERAGFDVTIKTGVGSSIARKSLENAQFDLYYEYTGTAYTLFYKQKDTEVMTNPENIYNWVKKADAKKDLIWLDPVQYNNTYTLMMGKVEADKLEIKSISDLGAYVTKNPDELIFALDSEFWERPDGFKGVMKTYNFRLPPRQVKKMSVGLTYQALKEGLVNSAMGFATDGRIAAFGFVNLEDDKSFFPVYNPAPVVRKEILDKYPEIQTILKPLADSLDTQEMQQLNKAVDIDHKQVHDVAMDWLKSKNLIK
;
A
#
# COMPACT_ATOMS: atom_id res chain seq x y z
N MET A 1 23.32 77.96 58.90
CA MET A 1 22.99 76.58 59.17
C MET A 1 21.53 76.36 58.87
N LYS A 2 21.19 75.90 57.66
CA LYS A 2 19.90 75.27 57.31
C LYS A 2 20.12 74.57 55.95
N SER A 3 20.17 73.28 55.99
CA SER A 3 20.28 72.41 54.86
C SER A 3 18.90 72.24 54.21
N ILE A 4 18.77 72.46 52.92
CA ILE A 4 17.59 72.20 52.14
C ILE A 4 17.81 70.93 51.32
N PHE A 5 17.08 69.87 51.67
CA PHE A 5 17.02 68.62 50.93
C PHE A 5 16.10 68.83 49.68
N LYS A 6 16.67 68.66 48.51
CA LYS A 6 15.89 68.58 47.28
C LYS A 6 15.53 67.18 47.04
N LEU A 7 14.23 66.88 47.05
CA LEU A 7 13.62 65.59 46.69
C LEU A 7 13.53 65.50 45.14
N GLY A 8 14.36 64.69 44.52
CA GLY A 8 14.28 64.40 43.09
C GLY A 8 13.32 63.23 42.83
N LEU A 9 12.22 63.49 42.13
CA LEU A 9 11.26 62.49 41.72
C LEU A 9 11.79 61.75 40.47
N LEU A 10 12.21 60.50 40.62
CA LEU A 10 12.63 59.63 39.50
C LEU A 10 11.39 58.93 38.94
N ALA A 11 10.89 59.39 37.80
CA ALA A 11 9.82 58.70 37.04
C ALA A 11 10.42 57.48 36.29
N ALA A 12 10.17 56.29 36.82
CA ALA A 12 10.50 55.04 36.14
C ALA A 12 9.50 54.79 35.04
N PHE A 13 9.93 54.95 33.80
CA PHE A 13 9.16 54.59 32.58
C PHE A 13 9.26 53.07 32.39
N VAL A 14 8.24 52.30 32.82
CA VAL A 14 8.16 50.85 32.57
C VAL A 14 7.74 50.66 31.10
N LEU A 15 8.74 50.40 30.24
CA LEU A 15 8.54 49.99 28.86
C LEU A 15 8.15 48.50 28.86
N THR A 16 6.85 48.20 28.86
CA THR A 16 6.34 46.82 28.63
C THR A 16 6.66 46.42 27.21
N LEU A 17 7.74 45.65 27.00
CA LEU A 17 8.03 44.92 25.77
C LEU A 17 6.93 43.85 25.60
N LEU A 18 5.95 44.15 24.74
CA LEU A 18 5.07 43.13 24.15
C LEU A 18 5.94 42.23 23.28
N LEU A 19 6.48 41.16 23.84
CA LEU A 19 7.02 40.06 23.06
C LEU A 19 5.86 39.46 22.27
N PRO A 20 5.98 39.37 20.91
CA PRO A 20 4.99 38.61 20.16
C PRO A 20 5.06 37.18 20.68
N GLY A 21 3.96 36.72 21.28
CA GLY A 21 3.81 35.35 21.68
C GLY A 21 4.10 34.48 20.45
N THR A 22 5.15 33.69 20.50
CA THR A 22 5.35 32.60 19.58
C THR A 22 4.14 31.67 19.77
N VAL A 23 3.16 31.80 18.90
CA VAL A 23 2.13 30.78 18.74
C VAL A 23 2.91 29.54 18.33
N PHE A 24 3.21 28.65 19.27
CA PHE A 24 3.63 27.30 18.95
C PHE A 24 2.50 26.72 18.08
N ALA A 25 2.77 26.62 16.78
CA ALA A 25 1.93 25.85 15.90
C ALA A 25 1.82 24.47 16.56
N LYS A 26 0.60 24.07 16.92
CA LYS A 26 0.32 22.77 17.53
C LYS A 26 0.88 21.73 16.56
N ASP A 27 1.85 20.94 17.01
CA ASP A 27 2.52 19.93 16.17
C ASP A 27 1.47 19.12 15.41
N LYS A 28 1.42 19.29 14.08
CA LYS A 28 0.59 18.51 13.16
C LYS A 28 1.28 17.19 12.87
N SER A 29 1.55 16.41 13.90
CA SER A 29 2.25 15.14 13.79
C SER A 29 1.31 14.04 13.26
N LEU A 30 1.80 13.26 12.29
CA LEU A 30 1.09 12.14 11.67
C LEU A 30 1.99 10.92 11.52
N ILE A 31 1.43 9.74 11.73
CA ILE A 31 2.09 8.47 11.45
C ILE A 31 1.42 7.84 10.23
N VAL A 32 2.16 7.74 9.12
CA VAL A 32 1.71 7.09 7.90
C VAL A 32 2.25 5.65 7.89
N GLY A 33 1.33 4.69 7.86
CA GLY A 33 1.66 3.27 7.86
C GLY A 33 1.84 2.70 6.45
N GLY A 34 2.53 1.54 6.36
CA GLY A 34 2.64 0.76 5.12
C GLY A 34 2.99 -0.70 5.39
N LYS A 35 2.74 -1.54 4.38
CA LYS A 35 2.99 -2.98 4.44
C LYS A 35 4.44 -3.31 4.06
N ASP A 36 4.75 -4.59 3.80
CA ASP A 36 6.11 -5.13 3.65
C ASP A 36 6.52 -5.45 2.21
N TYR A 37 6.05 -4.65 1.24
CA TYR A 37 6.43 -4.76 -0.17
C TYR A 37 6.51 -3.38 -0.84
N THR A 38 7.20 -3.30 -1.97
CA THR A 38 7.71 -2.06 -2.60
C THR A 38 6.64 -0.99 -2.80
N GLU A 39 5.48 -1.32 -3.37
CA GLU A 39 4.38 -0.37 -3.55
C GLU A 39 3.92 0.25 -2.21
N GLN A 40 3.96 -0.53 -1.14
CA GLN A 40 3.60 -0.08 0.21
C GLN A 40 4.74 0.63 0.96
N PHE A 41 5.90 0.77 0.34
CA PHE A 41 6.93 1.74 0.72
C PHE A 41 6.75 3.05 -0.06
N ILE A 42 6.35 2.95 -1.34
CA ILE A 42 6.18 4.11 -2.24
C ILE A 42 4.92 4.93 -1.88
N LEU A 43 3.76 4.29 -1.69
CA LEU A 43 2.51 5.00 -1.41
C LEU A 43 2.57 5.85 -0.13
N PRO A 44 3.09 5.34 1.03
CA PRO A 44 3.29 6.14 2.22
C PRO A 44 4.29 7.28 2.03
N GLU A 45 5.33 7.09 1.23
CA GLU A 45 6.32 8.11 0.94
C GLU A 45 5.73 9.25 0.11
N LEU A 46 4.98 8.93 -0.95
CA LEU A 46 4.25 9.92 -1.74
C LEU A 46 3.29 10.75 -0.88
N ALA A 47 2.52 10.07 -0.02
CA ALA A 47 1.61 10.73 0.91
C ALA A 47 2.35 11.59 1.94
N GLY A 48 3.43 11.05 2.50
CA GLY A 48 4.27 11.73 3.50
C GLY A 48 4.83 13.04 2.95
N ILE A 49 5.43 13.02 1.77
CA ILE A 49 6.01 14.22 1.13
C ILE A 49 4.92 15.30 0.91
N LEU A 50 3.74 14.93 0.44
CA LEU A 50 2.64 15.90 0.25
C LEU A 50 2.16 16.49 1.58
N LEU A 51 2.03 15.67 2.62
CA LEU A 51 1.63 16.10 3.96
C LEU A 51 2.69 17.00 4.60
N GLU A 52 3.98 16.67 4.47
CA GLU A 52 5.10 17.51 4.96
C GLU A 52 5.12 18.89 4.27
N ARG A 53 4.88 18.92 2.95
CA ARG A 53 4.74 20.18 2.20
C ARG A 53 3.55 21.02 2.67
N ALA A 54 2.52 20.38 3.20
CA ALA A 54 1.36 21.06 3.82
C ALA A 54 1.58 21.42 5.31
N GLY A 55 2.79 21.19 5.86
CA GLY A 55 3.19 21.59 7.21
C GLY A 55 2.88 20.56 8.29
N PHE A 56 2.72 19.29 7.94
CA PHE A 56 2.65 18.19 8.89
C PHE A 56 4.07 17.68 9.21
N ASP A 57 4.26 17.20 10.43
CA ASP A 57 5.43 16.42 10.85
C ASP A 57 5.08 14.94 10.66
N VAL A 58 5.67 14.29 9.64
CA VAL A 58 5.28 12.95 9.22
C VAL A 58 6.31 11.92 9.64
N THR A 59 5.84 10.85 10.28
CA THR A 59 6.64 9.65 10.53
C THR A 59 6.09 8.50 9.68
N ILE A 60 6.94 7.91 8.83
CA ILE A 60 6.56 6.74 8.02
C ILE A 60 6.97 5.46 8.75
N LYS A 61 6.04 4.49 8.88
CA LYS A 61 6.28 3.17 9.48
C LYS A 61 5.76 2.09 8.56
N THR A 62 6.65 1.31 7.97
CA THR A 62 6.33 0.25 7.00
C THR A 62 6.88 -1.10 7.44
N GLY A 63 6.72 -2.14 6.62
CA GLY A 63 7.34 -3.44 6.83
C GLY A 63 6.51 -4.43 7.65
N VAL A 64 5.19 -4.26 7.69
CA VAL A 64 4.28 -5.17 8.43
C VAL A 64 3.26 -5.83 7.50
N GLY A 65 2.80 -7.03 7.84
CA GLY A 65 1.73 -7.72 7.09
C GLY A 65 0.36 -7.04 7.26
N SER A 66 -0.58 -7.34 6.36
CA SER A 66 -1.90 -6.68 6.27
C SER A 66 -2.68 -6.67 7.59
N SER A 67 -2.70 -7.78 8.32
CA SER A 67 -3.41 -7.87 9.60
C SER A 67 -2.80 -7.01 10.70
N ILE A 68 -1.47 -6.82 10.68
CA ILE A 68 -0.78 -5.96 11.64
C ILE A 68 -1.01 -4.50 11.27
N ALA A 69 -0.89 -4.12 9.98
CA ALA A 69 -1.17 -2.77 9.50
C ALA A 69 -2.60 -2.33 9.89
N ARG A 70 -3.58 -3.21 9.67
CA ARG A 70 -4.98 -2.95 10.06
C ARG A 70 -5.13 -2.70 11.56
N LYS A 71 -4.57 -3.56 12.40
CA LYS A 71 -4.60 -3.39 13.86
C LYS A 71 -3.86 -2.14 14.32
N SER A 72 -2.76 -1.78 13.66
CA SER A 72 -2.00 -0.57 13.95
C SER A 72 -2.85 0.70 13.70
N LEU A 73 -3.67 0.71 12.64
CA LEU A 73 -4.63 1.80 12.42
C LEU A 73 -5.73 1.80 13.49
N GLU A 74 -6.36 0.65 13.77
CA GLU A 74 -7.42 0.52 14.76
C GLU A 74 -6.97 0.89 16.18
N ASN A 75 -5.68 0.69 16.51
CA ASN A 75 -5.08 0.97 17.81
C ASN A 75 -4.28 2.29 17.85
N ALA A 76 -4.48 3.20 16.90
CA ALA A 76 -3.82 4.51 16.84
C ALA A 76 -2.27 4.47 16.80
N GLN A 77 -1.68 3.38 16.33
CA GLN A 77 -0.25 3.28 16.03
C GLN A 77 0.08 3.82 14.63
N PHE A 78 -0.92 3.85 13.74
CA PHE A 78 -0.95 4.57 12.48
C PHE A 78 -2.11 5.56 12.53
N ASP A 79 -1.95 6.70 11.88
CA ASP A 79 -3.02 7.69 11.67
C ASP A 79 -3.74 7.47 10.34
N LEU A 80 -2.99 7.01 9.35
CA LEU A 80 -3.48 6.57 8.05
C LEU A 80 -2.51 5.54 7.43
N TYR A 81 -3.03 4.75 6.51
CA TYR A 81 -2.25 3.91 5.61
C TYR A 81 -3.04 3.61 4.33
N TYR A 82 -2.37 3.12 3.29
CA TYR A 82 -3.06 2.65 2.09
C TYR A 82 -3.50 1.20 2.27
N GLU A 83 -4.83 0.99 2.19
CA GLU A 83 -5.42 -0.34 2.20
C GLU A 83 -6.10 -0.63 0.87
N TYR A 84 -6.14 -1.91 0.49
CA TYR A 84 -6.75 -2.37 -0.75
C TYR A 84 -8.16 -2.87 -0.50
N THR A 85 -9.07 -2.50 -1.39
CA THR A 85 -10.49 -2.85 -1.30
C THR A 85 -10.71 -4.35 -1.14
N GLY A 86 -10.04 -5.17 -1.97
CA GLY A 86 -10.09 -6.63 -1.91
C GLY A 86 -9.61 -7.20 -0.59
N THR A 87 -8.52 -6.66 -0.04
CA THR A 87 -8.00 -7.09 1.26
C THR A 87 -8.99 -6.80 2.38
N ALA A 88 -9.54 -5.61 2.43
CA ALA A 88 -10.53 -5.26 3.45
C ALA A 88 -11.75 -6.18 3.35
N TYR A 89 -12.28 -6.37 2.14
CA TYR A 89 -13.48 -7.15 1.89
C TYR A 89 -13.31 -8.64 2.26
N THR A 90 -12.26 -9.27 1.76
CA THR A 90 -12.06 -10.72 1.91
C THR A 90 -11.34 -11.10 3.20
N LEU A 91 -10.24 -10.39 3.56
CA LEU A 91 -9.41 -10.76 4.71
C LEU A 91 -10.01 -10.27 6.03
N PHE A 92 -10.45 -8.99 6.12
CA PHE A 92 -10.93 -8.44 7.38
C PHE A 92 -12.42 -8.71 7.63
N TYR A 93 -13.24 -8.59 6.57
CA TYR A 93 -14.68 -8.77 6.67
C TYR A 93 -15.18 -10.16 6.26
N LYS A 94 -14.30 -11.04 5.75
CA LYS A 94 -14.61 -12.43 5.37
C LYS A 94 -15.75 -12.54 4.37
N GLN A 95 -15.94 -11.51 3.53
CA GLN A 95 -16.96 -11.48 2.48
C GLN A 95 -16.51 -12.26 1.24
N LYS A 96 -17.48 -12.74 0.43
CA LYS A 96 -17.22 -13.65 -0.70
C LYS A 96 -18.18 -13.44 -1.88
N ASP A 97 -18.99 -12.39 -1.84
CA ASP A 97 -19.94 -12.12 -2.92
C ASP A 97 -19.15 -11.68 -4.17
N THR A 98 -19.23 -12.50 -5.22
CA THR A 98 -18.46 -12.32 -6.45
C THR A 98 -18.90 -11.07 -7.22
N GLU A 99 -20.20 -10.73 -7.23
CA GLU A 99 -20.69 -9.52 -7.91
C GLU A 99 -20.15 -8.25 -7.27
N VAL A 100 -19.96 -8.27 -5.95
CA VAL A 100 -19.36 -7.15 -5.22
C VAL A 100 -17.85 -7.13 -5.41
N MET A 101 -17.16 -8.27 -5.22
CA MET A 101 -15.71 -8.29 -5.17
C MET A 101 -15.02 -8.07 -6.51
N THR A 102 -15.71 -8.30 -7.64
CA THR A 102 -15.16 -8.09 -8.99
C THR A 102 -15.50 -6.72 -9.58
N ASN A 103 -16.34 -5.93 -8.91
CA ASN A 103 -16.71 -4.59 -9.34
C ASN A 103 -16.01 -3.52 -8.46
N PRO A 104 -15.17 -2.63 -9.04
CA PRO A 104 -14.38 -1.66 -8.28
C PRO A 104 -15.23 -0.70 -7.43
N GLU A 105 -16.36 -0.24 -7.96
CA GLU A 105 -17.24 0.70 -7.27
C GLU A 105 -18.01 0.01 -6.13
N ASN A 106 -18.56 -1.18 -6.40
CA ASN A 106 -19.32 -1.93 -5.41
C ASN A 106 -18.45 -2.31 -4.20
N ILE A 107 -17.26 -2.86 -4.45
CA ILE A 107 -16.36 -3.27 -3.37
C ILE A 107 -15.86 -2.07 -2.56
N TYR A 108 -15.51 -0.95 -3.22
CA TYR A 108 -15.10 0.27 -2.54
C TYR A 108 -16.22 0.82 -1.65
N ASN A 109 -17.42 0.97 -2.19
CA ASN A 109 -18.57 1.47 -1.44
C ASN A 109 -18.93 0.56 -0.27
N TRP A 110 -18.79 -0.75 -0.44
CA TRP A 110 -19.05 -1.71 0.62
C TRP A 110 -18.05 -1.56 1.78
N VAL A 111 -16.73 -1.57 1.50
CA VAL A 111 -15.70 -1.46 2.55
C VAL A 111 -15.72 -0.10 3.23
N LYS A 112 -15.92 0.98 2.48
CA LYS A 112 -16.09 2.34 3.01
C LYS A 112 -17.22 2.41 4.03
N LYS A 113 -18.38 1.84 3.71
CA LYS A 113 -19.54 1.80 4.60
C LYS A 113 -19.30 0.91 5.83
N ALA A 114 -18.60 -0.21 5.65
CA ALA A 114 -18.29 -1.12 6.75
C ALA A 114 -17.31 -0.50 7.75
N ASP A 115 -16.24 0.13 7.24
CA ASP A 115 -15.20 0.75 8.05
C ASP A 115 -15.62 2.04 8.73
N ALA A 116 -16.54 2.80 8.13
CA ALA A 116 -17.10 3.99 8.77
C ALA A 116 -17.77 3.70 10.13
N LYS A 117 -18.28 2.47 10.32
CA LYS A 117 -18.82 2.00 11.62
C LYS A 117 -17.75 1.77 12.68
N LYS A 118 -16.48 1.78 12.28
CA LYS A 118 -15.30 1.62 13.15
C LYS A 118 -14.46 2.89 13.20
N ASP A 119 -15.04 4.03 12.80
CA ASP A 119 -14.37 5.33 12.72
C ASP A 119 -13.10 5.31 11.82
N LEU A 120 -13.14 4.50 10.76
CA LEU A 120 -12.11 4.43 9.74
C LEU A 120 -12.69 4.94 8.41
N ILE A 121 -12.08 5.99 7.89
CA ILE A 121 -12.59 6.73 6.74
C ILE A 121 -11.74 6.44 5.51
N TRP A 122 -12.35 5.84 4.49
CA TRP A 122 -11.73 5.63 3.18
C TRP A 122 -11.81 6.92 2.35
N LEU A 123 -10.66 7.42 1.93
CA LEU A 123 -10.56 8.52 0.96
C LEU A 123 -10.67 7.97 -0.47
N ASP A 124 -10.52 8.86 -1.47
CA ASP A 124 -10.65 8.48 -2.87
C ASP A 124 -9.65 7.38 -3.27
N PRO A 125 -10.10 6.32 -3.96
CA PRO A 125 -9.23 5.23 -4.37
C PRO A 125 -8.37 5.62 -5.56
N VAL A 126 -7.17 5.05 -5.62
CA VAL A 126 -6.29 5.16 -6.79
C VAL A 126 -6.84 4.30 -7.94
N GLN A 127 -6.63 4.75 -9.19
CA GLN A 127 -7.27 4.19 -10.38
C GLN A 127 -6.50 2.99 -10.98
N TYR A 128 -6.01 2.07 -10.13
CA TYR A 128 -5.41 0.82 -10.59
C TYR A 128 -5.80 -0.36 -9.70
N ASN A 129 -5.64 -1.56 -10.24
CA ASN A 129 -5.90 -2.81 -9.53
C ASN A 129 -4.59 -3.56 -9.30
N ASN A 130 -4.11 -3.58 -8.06
CA ASN A 130 -2.94 -4.38 -7.67
C ASN A 130 -3.35 -5.80 -7.25
N THR A 131 -3.94 -6.53 -8.18
CA THR A 131 -4.39 -7.90 -7.93
C THR A 131 -3.22 -8.86 -7.72
N TYR A 132 -3.45 -9.90 -6.94
CA TYR A 132 -2.58 -11.07 -6.95
C TYR A 132 -2.53 -11.71 -8.33
N THR A 133 -1.41 -12.29 -8.66
CA THR A 133 -1.21 -13.09 -9.87
C THR A 133 -0.37 -14.32 -9.58
N LEU A 134 -0.55 -15.36 -10.37
CA LEU A 134 0.42 -16.44 -10.52
C LEU A 134 1.21 -16.19 -11.82
N MET A 135 2.53 -16.21 -11.72
CA MET A 135 3.44 -15.94 -12.83
C MET A 135 4.25 -17.17 -13.17
N MET A 136 4.64 -17.24 -14.43
CA MET A 136 5.63 -18.20 -14.95
C MET A 136 6.64 -17.47 -15.86
N GLY A 137 7.81 -18.07 -16.05
CA GLY A 137 8.70 -17.65 -17.13
C GLY A 137 8.00 -17.86 -18.49
N LYS A 138 8.02 -16.83 -19.37
CA LYS A 138 7.31 -16.90 -20.66
C LYS A 138 7.68 -18.13 -21.48
N VAL A 139 8.96 -18.46 -21.56
CA VAL A 139 9.45 -19.62 -22.35
C VAL A 139 8.88 -20.93 -21.80
N GLU A 140 8.84 -21.10 -20.49
CA GLU A 140 8.28 -22.29 -19.85
C GLU A 140 6.75 -22.36 -19.99
N ALA A 141 6.06 -21.26 -19.77
CA ALA A 141 4.61 -21.18 -19.95
C ALA A 141 4.19 -21.55 -21.39
N ASP A 142 4.89 -20.99 -22.40
CA ASP A 142 4.64 -21.29 -23.81
C ASP A 142 4.93 -22.78 -24.12
N LYS A 143 6.02 -23.34 -23.59
CA LYS A 143 6.39 -24.76 -23.79
C LYS A 143 5.37 -25.73 -23.19
N LEU A 144 4.80 -25.36 -22.03
CA LEU A 144 3.82 -26.18 -21.31
C LEU A 144 2.38 -25.87 -21.73
N GLU A 145 2.18 -24.91 -22.65
CA GLU A 145 0.86 -24.42 -23.11
C GLU A 145 -0.02 -23.88 -21.96
N ILE A 146 0.61 -23.31 -20.91
CA ILE A 146 -0.07 -22.76 -19.75
C ILE A 146 -0.25 -21.25 -19.95
N LYS A 147 -1.52 -20.79 -20.07
CA LYS A 147 -1.89 -19.38 -20.26
C LYS A 147 -2.78 -18.85 -19.13
N SER A 148 -3.55 -19.75 -18.50
CA SER A 148 -4.50 -19.42 -17.46
C SER A 148 -4.21 -20.22 -16.19
N ILE A 149 -4.86 -19.83 -15.09
CA ILE A 149 -4.82 -20.61 -13.84
C ILE A 149 -5.53 -21.95 -14.01
N SER A 150 -6.55 -22.03 -14.88
CA SER A 150 -7.18 -23.31 -15.23
C SER A 150 -6.21 -24.25 -15.95
N ASP A 151 -5.40 -23.75 -16.90
CA ASP A 151 -4.37 -24.56 -17.59
C ASP A 151 -3.33 -25.05 -16.59
N LEU A 152 -2.84 -24.17 -15.71
CA LEU A 152 -1.91 -24.52 -14.64
C LEU A 152 -2.48 -25.64 -13.75
N GLY A 153 -3.74 -25.51 -13.33
CA GLY A 153 -4.41 -26.52 -12.52
C GLY A 153 -4.55 -27.87 -13.22
N ALA A 154 -4.87 -27.87 -14.51
CA ALA A 154 -4.94 -29.08 -15.34
C ALA A 154 -3.56 -29.73 -15.49
N TYR A 155 -2.52 -28.93 -15.73
CA TYR A 155 -1.14 -29.42 -15.84
C TYR A 155 -0.66 -30.07 -14.55
N VAL A 156 -0.82 -29.38 -13.40
CA VAL A 156 -0.43 -29.90 -12.07
C VAL A 156 -1.17 -31.20 -11.73
N THR A 157 -2.46 -31.30 -12.09
CA THR A 157 -3.24 -32.52 -11.84
C THR A 157 -2.73 -33.70 -12.64
N LYS A 158 -2.31 -33.48 -13.89
CA LYS A 158 -1.75 -34.51 -14.78
C LYS A 158 -0.32 -34.88 -14.42
N ASN A 159 0.46 -33.91 -13.93
CA ASN A 159 1.90 -34.03 -13.65
C ASN A 159 2.19 -33.61 -12.19
N PRO A 160 1.74 -34.37 -11.18
CA PRO A 160 1.72 -33.96 -9.78
C PRO A 160 3.11 -33.80 -9.32
N ASP A 161 4.03 -33.58 -9.21
CA ASP A 161 5.39 -33.45 -8.66
C ASP A 161 6.37 -32.67 -9.57
N GLU A 162 5.92 -32.18 -10.72
CA GLU A 162 6.82 -31.50 -11.66
C GLU A 162 7.04 -30.01 -11.34
N LEU A 163 6.02 -29.29 -10.84
CA LEU A 163 6.12 -27.86 -10.63
C LEU A 163 6.35 -27.50 -9.16
N ILE A 164 7.24 -26.54 -8.94
CA ILE A 164 7.52 -25.92 -7.62
C ILE A 164 7.03 -24.48 -7.66
N PHE A 165 6.40 -24.05 -6.55
CA PHE A 165 5.79 -22.72 -6.41
C PHE A 165 6.49 -21.89 -5.33
N ALA A 166 6.71 -20.61 -5.60
CA ALA A 166 7.13 -19.64 -4.60
C ALA A 166 5.95 -18.74 -4.21
N LEU A 167 5.63 -18.71 -2.93
CA LEU A 167 4.52 -17.93 -2.37
C LEU A 167 4.98 -17.24 -1.08
N ASP A 168 4.33 -16.14 -0.71
CA ASP A 168 4.50 -15.63 0.64
C ASP A 168 3.58 -16.33 1.64
N SER A 169 3.84 -16.15 2.93
CA SER A 169 3.06 -16.80 3.97
C SER A 169 1.66 -16.22 4.10
N GLU A 170 1.47 -14.93 3.81
CA GLU A 170 0.16 -14.29 3.86
C GLU A 170 -0.74 -14.82 2.73
N PHE A 171 -0.26 -14.86 1.50
CA PHE A 171 -1.00 -15.40 0.35
C PHE A 171 -1.36 -16.89 0.54
N TRP A 172 -0.50 -17.68 1.19
CA TRP A 172 -0.83 -19.05 1.52
C TRP A 172 -2.03 -19.18 2.46
N GLU A 173 -2.16 -18.29 3.45
CA GLU A 173 -3.18 -18.41 4.52
C GLU A 173 -4.46 -17.62 4.26
N ARG A 174 -4.46 -16.65 3.37
CA ARG A 174 -5.61 -15.78 3.10
C ARG A 174 -6.80 -16.54 2.51
N PRO A 175 -8.06 -16.09 2.76
CA PRO A 175 -9.25 -16.65 2.11
C PRO A 175 -9.25 -16.49 0.59
N ASP A 176 -8.73 -15.35 0.09
CA ASP A 176 -8.49 -15.00 -1.30
C ASP A 176 -7.07 -15.36 -1.77
N GLY A 177 -6.41 -16.28 -1.07
CA GLY A 177 -5.05 -16.72 -1.34
C GLY A 177 -4.98 -18.09 -2.01
N PHE A 178 -3.78 -18.69 -1.97
CA PHE A 178 -3.45 -19.86 -2.77
C PHE A 178 -4.29 -21.10 -2.47
N LYS A 179 -4.69 -21.33 -1.21
CA LYS A 179 -5.61 -22.42 -0.86
C LYS A 179 -6.98 -22.26 -1.54
N GLY A 180 -7.44 -21.01 -1.66
CA GLY A 180 -8.66 -20.66 -2.40
C GLY A 180 -8.50 -20.89 -3.89
N VAL A 181 -7.37 -20.48 -4.48
CA VAL A 181 -7.03 -20.76 -5.88
C VAL A 181 -7.08 -22.25 -6.15
N MET A 182 -6.36 -23.07 -5.38
CA MET A 182 -6.37 -24.53 -5.55
C MET A 182 -7.78 -25.12 -5.53
N LYS A 183 -8.63 -24.63 -4.62
CA LYS A 183 -10.03 -25.08 -4.52
C LYS A 183 -10.85 -24.66 -5.72
N THR A 184 -10.77 -23.40 -6.17
CA THR A 184 -11.56 -22.85 -7.27
C THR A 184 -11.17 -23.45 -8.61
N TYR A 185 -9.87 -23.67 -8.80
CA TYR A 185 -9.30 -24.23 -10.03
C TYR A 185 -9.13 -25.75 -9.99
N ASN A 186 -9.61 -26.40 -8.91
CA ASN A 186 -9.70 -27.85 -8.74
C ASN A 186 -8.35 -28.59 -8.94
N PHE A 187 -7.28 -28.08 -8.30
CA PHE A 187 -6.01 -28.78 -8.25
C PHE A 187 -5.43 -28.80 -6.83
N ARG A 188 -4.41 -29.59 -6.60
CA ARG A 188 -3.73 -29.70 -5.31
C ARG A 188 -2.22 -29.76 -5.50
N LEU A 189 -1.51 -29.08 -4.60
CA LEU A 189 -0.06 -29.18 -4.47
C LEU A 189 0.29 -29.69 -3.07
N PRO A 190 1.16 -30.70 -2.97
CA PRO A 190 1.70 -31.10 -1.68
C PRO A 190 2.60 -29.98 -1.10
N PRO A 191 2.67 -29.82 0.23
CA PRO A 191 3.47 -28.77 0.86
C PRO A 191 4.94 -28.72 0.43
N ARG A 192 5.52 -29.86 0.05
CA ARG A 192 6.92 -29.95 -0.43
C ARG A 192 7.18 -29.16 -1.72
N GLN A 193 6.15 -28.94 -2.54
CA GLN A 193 6.23 -28.16 -3.79
C GLN A 193 5.98 -26.68 -3.57
N VAL A 194 5.73 -26.23 -2.34
CA VAL A 194 5.51 -24.84 -2.02
C VAL A 194 6.68 -24.30 -1.21
N LYS A 195 7.39 -23.31 -1.76
CA LYS A 195 8.47 -22.59 -1.09
C LYS A 195 7.91 -21.27 -0.56
N LYS A 196 7.91 -21.10 0.76
CA LYS A 196 7.46 -19.85 1.39
C LYS A 196 8.63 -18.90 1.57
N MET A 197 8.48 -17.67 1.06
CA MET A 197 9.50 -16.62 1.12
C MET A 197 8.84 -15.24 1.06
N SER A 198 9.60 -14.17 1.28
CA SER A 198 9.06 -12.81 1.12
C SER A 198 8.74 -12.53 -0.35
N VAL A 199 7.79 -11.59 -0.58
CA VAL A 199 7.29 -11.24 -1.93
C VAL A 199 8.43 -10.93 -2.91
N GLY A 200 9.41 -10.11 -2.51
CA GLY A 200 10.55 -9.78 -3.40
C GLY A 200 11.35 -11.01 -3.84
N LEU A 201 11.50 -12.01 -2.96
CA LEU A 201 12.23 -13.24 -3.26
C LEU A 201 11.45 -14.20 -4.18
N THR A 202 10.11 -14.12 -4.27
CA THR A 202 9.34 -14.97 -5.19
C THR A 202 9.72 -14.70 -6.63
N TYR A 203 9.89 -13.43 -7.02
CA TYR A 203 10.35 -13.03 -8.35
C TYR A 203 11.76 -13.47 -8.63
N GLN A 204 12.66 -13.34 -7.65
CA GLN A 204 14.04 -13.76 -7.83
C GLN A 204 14.16 -15.27 -7.98
N ALA A 205 13.44 -16.04 -7.17
CA ALA A 205 13.42 -17.52 -7.27
C ALA A 205 12.91 -17.99 -8.64
N LEU A 206 11.89 -17.32 -9.20
CA LEU A 206 11.38 -17.61 -10.53
C LEU A 206 12.40 -17.24 -11.61
N LYS A 207 13.06 -16.07 -11.50
CA LYS A 207 14.11 -15.63 -12.42
C LYS A 207 15.29 -16.60 -12.47
N GLU A 208 15.68 -17.15 -11.34
CA GLU A 208 16.80 -18.10 -11.23
C GLU A 208 16.42 -19.53 -11.57
N GLY A 209 15.14 -19.79 -11.90
CA GLY A 209 14.66 -21.15 -12.21
C GLY A 209 14.62 -22.08 -10.99
N LEU A 210 14.63 -21.54 -9.77
CA LEU A 210 14.51 -22.32 -8.53
C LEU A 210 13.07 -22.79 -8.27
N VAL A 211 12.12 -22.17 -8.94
CA VAL A 211 10.68 -22.49 -8.95
C VAL A 211 10.15 -22.31 -10.38
N ASN A 212 9.02 -22.95 -10.68
CA ASN A 212 8.37 -22.92 -12.00
C ASN A 212 7.25 -21.86 -12.04
N SER A 213 6.61 -21.60 -10.91
CA SER A 213 5.58 -20.59 -10.79
C SER A 213 5.76 -19.81 -9.47
N ALA A 214 5.40 -18.56 -9.48
CA ALA A 214 5.48 -17.70 -8.29
C ALA A 214 4.24 -16.80 -8.17
N MET A 215 3.88 -16.47 -6.94
CA MET A 215 2.93 -15.39 -6.71
C MET A 215 3.59 -14.05 -6.97
N GLY A 216 2.82 -13.10 -7.43
CA GLY A 216 3.22 -11.72 -7.61
C GLY A 216 2.04 -10.76 -7.53
N PHE A 217 2.31 -9.51 -7.85
CA PHE A 217 1.31 -8.44 -7.92
C PHE A 217 1.30 -7.82 -9.32
N ALA A 218 0.12 -7.53 -9.85
CA ALA A 218 -0.04 -7.05 -11.23
C ALA A 218 0.67 -5.72 -11.53
N THR A 219 0.93 -4.90 -10.52
CA THR A 219 1.66 -3.62 -10.65
C THR A 219 3.18 -3.76 -10.53
N ASP A 220 3.71 -4.98 -10.41
CA ASP A 220 5.15 -5.18 -10.20
C ASP A 220 5.94 -5.10 -11.52
N GLY A 221 6.88 -4.17 -11.59
CA GLY A 221 7.72 -3.94 -12.78
C GLY A 221 8.67 -5.11 -13.13
N ARG A 222 8.97 -6.00 -12.17
CA ARG A 222 9.81 -7.18 -12.39
C ARG A 222 9.19 -8.19 -13.35
N ILE A 223 7.86 -8.22 -13.47
CA ILE A 223 7.15 -9.14 -14.38
C ILE A 223 7.64 -8.91 -15.81
N ALA A 224 7.53 -7.68 -16.30
CA ALA A 224 8.00 -7.32 -17.63
C ALA A 224 9.53 -7.37 -17.74
N ALA A 225 10.26 -6.89 -16.72
CA ALA A 225 11.73 -6.84 -16.75
C ALA A 225 12.40 -8.21 -16.81
N PHE A 226 11.78 -9.25 -16.22
CA PHE A 226 12.33 -10.61 -16.18
C PHE A 226 11.72 -11.55 -17.24
N GLY A 227 10.82 -11.04 -18.08
CA GLY A 227 10.15 -11.84 -19.11
C GLY A 227 9.17 -12.86 -18.54
N PHE A 228 8.49 -12.51 -17.46
CA PHE A 228 7.43 -13.33 -16.90
C PHE A 228 6.10 -13.03 -17.58
N VAL A 229 5.18 -13.96 -17.47
CA VAL A 229 3.78 -13.81 -17.86
C VAL A 229 2.89 -14.05 -16.64
N ASN A 230 1.89 -13.21 -16.50
CA ASN A 230 0.80 -13.42 -15.56
C ASN A 230 -0.17 -14.43 -16.18
N LEU A 231 -0.52 -15.46 -15.42
CA LEU A 231 -1.57 -16.39 -15.83
C LEU A 231 -2.94 -15.71 -15.66
N GLU A 232 -3.80 -15.89 -16.66
CA GLU A 232 -5.15 -15.35 -16.64
C GLU A 232 -5.96 -15.98 -15.49
N ASP A 233 -6.62 -15.15 -14.69
CA ASP A 233 -7.61 -15.55 -13.69
C ASP A 233 -8.98 -15.79 -14.39
N ASP A 234 -9.05 -16.84 -15.21
CA ASP A 234 -10.18 -17.15 -16.10
C ASP A 234 -11.49 -17.51 -15.37
N LYS A 235 -11.45 -17.63 -14.02
CA LYS A 235 -12.65 -17.81 -13.18
C LYS A 235 -12.94 -16.61 -12.29
N SER A 236 -12.24 -15.49 -12.46
CA SER A 236 -12.41 -14.27 -11.67
C SER A 236 -12.40 -14.54 -10.16
N PHE A 237 -11.44 -15.32 -9.72
CA PHE A 237 -11.29 -15.69 -8.30
C PHE A 237 -10.83 -14.52 -7.44
N PHE A 238 -9.90 -13.70 -7.97
CA PHE A 238 -9.36 -12.59 -7.22
C PHE A 238 -10.31 -11.39 -7.19
N PRO A 239 -10.52 -10.75 -6.03
CA PRO A 239 -11.23 -9.48 -5.98
C PRO A 239 -10.44 -8.35 -6.64
N VAL A 240 -11.07 -7.22 -6.82
CA VAL A 240 -10.40 -5.97 -7.19
C VAL A 240 -9.68 -5.40 -5.98
N TYR A 241 -8.42 -5.01 -6.16
CA TYR A 241 -7.55 -4.44 -5.13
C TYR A 241 -7.14 -3.00 -5.48
N ASN A 242 -8.10 -2.07 -5.45
CA ASN A 242 -7.79 -0.65 -5.57
C ASN A 242 -7.27 -0.12 -4.23
N PRO A 243 -6.06 0.48 -4.17
CA PRO A 243 -5.58 1.10 -2.94
C PRO A 243 -6.28 2.44 -2.70
N ALA A 244 -6.55 2.70 -1.42
CA ALA A 244 -7.05 3.99 -0.97
C ALA A 244 -6.45 4.35 0.39
N PRO A 245 -6.22 5.63 0.70
CA PRO A 245 -5.89 6.04 2.05
C PRO A 245 -7.05 5.74 2.99
N VAL A 246 -6.78 5.03 4.08
CA VAL A 246 -7.73 4.83 5.17
C VAL A 246 -7.23 5.60 6.38
N VAL A 247 -8.00 6.55 6.84
CA VAL A 247 -7.65 7.52 7.88
C VAL A 247 -8.54 7.30 9.09
N ARG A 248 -8.00 7.37 10.30
CA ARG A 248 -8.80 7.38 11.52
C ARG A 248 -9.70 8.63 11.55
N LYS A 249 -10.97 8.46 11.88
CA LYS A 249 -11.96 9.55 11.86
C LYS A 249 -11.51 10.75 12.70
N GLU A 250 -10.95 10.53 13.88
CA GLU A 250 -10.49 11.61 14.77
C GLU A 250 -9.38 12.46 14.16
N ILE A 251 -8.51 11.84 13.31
CA ILE A 251 -7.46 12.54 12.58
C ILE A 251 -8.06 13.39 11.48
N LEU A 252 -9.01 12.83 10.72
CA LEU A 252 -9.67 13.56 9.64
C LEU A 252 -10.59 14.68 10.16
N ASP A 253 -11.26 14.48 11.29
CA ASP A 253 -12.03 15.53 11.96
C ASP A 253 -11.13 16.69 12.43
N LYS A 254 -9.91 16.37 12.87
CA LYS A 254 -8.92 17.35 13.33
C LYS A 254 -8.21 18.07 12.17
N TYR A 255 -7.97 17.36 11.07
CA TYR A 255 -7.22 17.81 9.89
C TYR A 255 -7.96 17.43 8.60
N PRO A 256 -9.11 18.05 8.31
CA PRO A 256 -9.92 17.72 7.13
C PRO A 256 -9.19 17.98 5.80
N GLU A 257 -8.18 18.85 5.81
CA GLU A 257 -7.34 19.13 4.66
C GLU A 257 -6.57 17.91 4.11
N ILE A 258 -6.38 16.85 4.90
CA ILE A 258 -5.71 15.61 4.47
C ILE A 258 -6.37 15.03 3.21
N GLN A 259 -7.69 15.06 3.13
CA GLN A 259 -8.41 14.58 1.95
C GLN A 259 -8.01 15.36 0.67
N THR A 260 -7.96 16.68 0.75
CA THR A 260 -7.58 17.54 -0.38
C THR A 260 -6.11 17.38 -0.75
N ILE A 261 -5.23 17.22 0.26
CA ILE A 261 -3.79 17.04 0.05
C ILE A 261 -3.50 15.72 -0.66
N LEU A 262 -4.19 14.64 -0.32
CA LEU A 262 -3.94 13.31 -0.88
C LEU A 262 -4.71 13.03 -2.19
N LYS A 263 -5.76 13.80 -2.50
CA LYS A 263 -6.56 13.61 -3.71
C LYS A 263 -5.74 13.56 -5.01
N PRO A 264 -4.72 14.41 -5.23
CA PRO A 264 -3.91 14.35 -6.44
C PRO A 264 -3.24 12.99 -6.70
N LEU A 265 -2.94 12.19 -5.65
CA LEU A 265 -2.40 10.84 -5.82
C LEU A 265 -3.46 9.90 -6.42
N ALA A 266 -4.71 9.99 -5.95
CA ALA A 266 -5.81 9.22 -6.50
C ALA A 266 -6.09 9.56 -7.98
N ASP A 267 -5.93 10.82 -8.35
CA ASP A 267 -6.21 11.31 -9.71
C ASP A 267 -5.06 11.01 -10.70
N SER A 268 -3.81 10.82 -10.23
CA SER A 268 -2.61 10.79 -11.09
C SER A 268 -1.92 9.43 -11.17
N LEU A 269 -2.15 8.54 -10.20
CA LEU A 269 -1.56 7.20 -10.21
C LEU A 269 -2.44 6.23 -10.99
N ASP A 270 -1.87 5.61 -12.01
CA ASP A 270 -2.45 4.50 -12.74
C ASP A 270 -1.53 3.26 -12.69
N THR A 271 -1.94 2.19 -13.36
CA THR A 271 -1.17 0.93 -13.40
C THR A 271 0.23 1.14 -13.98
N GLN A 272 0.36 1.91 -15.07
CA GLN A 272 1.64 2.12 -15.74
C GLN A 272 2.59 2.94 -14.88
N GLU A 273 2.08 4.01 -14.26
CA GLU A 273 2.84 4.85 -13.33
C GLU A 273 3.36 4.01 -12.16
N MET A 274 2.50 3.21 -11.53
CA MET A 274 2.91 2.38 -10.39
C MET A 274 3.91 1.29 -10.79
N GLN A 275 3.75 0.67 -11.96
CA GLN A 275 4.75 -0.29 -12.49
C GLN A 275 6.12 0.38 -12.70
N GLN A 276 6.16 1.62 -13.18
CA GLN A 276 7.41 2.37 -13.36
C GLN A 276 8.05 2.74 -12.01
N LEU A 277 7.25 3.15 -11.03
CA LEU A 277 7.73 3.44 -9.69
C LEU A 277 8.31 2.18 -9.01
N ASN A 278 7.58 1.08 -9.05
CA ASN A 278 8.05 -0.21 -8.52
C ASN A 278 9.34 -0.67 -9.23
N LYS A 279 9.39 -0.54 -10.57
CA LYS A 279 10.60 -0.86 -11.33
C LYS A 279 11.80 -0.02 -10.91
N ALA A 280 11.61 1.27 -10.72
CA ALA A 280 12.70 2.18 -10.32
C ALA A 280 13.32 1.76 -8.96
N VAL A 281 12.52 1.26 -8.03
CA VAL A 281 13.00 0.76 -6.74
C VAL A 281 13.58 -0.66 -6.87
N ASP A 282 12.84 -1.60 -7.45
CA ASP A 282 13.16 -3.03 -7.41
C ASP A 282 14.24 -3.46 -8.43
N ILE A 283 14.34 -2.76 -9.56
CA ILE A 283 15.25 -3.08 -10.66
C ILE A 283 16.39 -2.06 -10.78
N ASP A 284 16.04 -0.77 -10.76
CA ASP A 284 17.02 0.28 -10.94
C ASP A 284 17.69 0.67 -9.61
N HIS A 285 17.27 0.04 -8.48
CA HIS A 285 17.82 0.17 -7.12
C HIS A 285 17.86 1.62 -6.60
N LYS A 286 16.92 2.45 -7.02
CA LYS A 286 16.77 3.82 -6.52
C LYS A 286 16.15 3.82 -5.13
N GLN A 287 16.49 4.84 -4.34
CA GLN A 287 15.85 5.03 -3.03
C GLN A 287 14.38 5.40 -3.19
N VAL A 288 13.52 4.86 -2.34
CA VAL A 288 12.06 5.08 -2.39
C VAL A 288 11.73 6.58 -2.32
N HIS A 289 12.40 7.32 -1.44
CA HIS A 289 12.23 8.77 -1.30
C HIS A 289 12.52 9.51 -2.61
N ASP A 290 13.66 9.20 -3.27
CA ASP A 290 14.04 9.85 -4.52
C ASP A 290 13.05 9.54 -5.64
N VAL A 291 12.58 8.29 -5.74
CA VAL A 291 11.55 7.86 -6.71
C VAL A 291 10.25 8.62 -6.48
N ALA A 292 9.81 8.75 -5.23
CA ALA A 292 8.59 9.48 -4.88
C ALA A 292 8.73 10.99 -5.20
N MET A 293 9.85 11.61 -4.82
CA MET A 293 10.14 13.02 -5.10
C MET A 293 10.16 13.32 -6.61
N ASP A 294 10.86 12.49 -7.39
CA ASP A 294 10.98 12.68 -8.83
C ASP A 294 9.62 12.55 -9.52
N TRP A 295 8.81 11.56 -9.10
CA TRP A 295 7.47 11.38 -9.65
C TRP A 295 6.56 12.56 -9.30
N LEU A 296 6.51 13.01 -8.04
CA LEU A 296 5.70 14.16 -7.63
C LEU A 296 6.08 15.44 -8.39
N LYS A 297 7.38 15.68 -8.64
CA LYS A 297 7.84 16.79 -9.48
C LYS A 297 7.39 16.63 -10.91
N SER A 298 7.49 15.43 -11.50
CA SER A 298 7.10 15.15 -12.88
C SER A 298 5.61 15.43 -13.14
N LYS A 299 4.78 15.24 -12.09
CA LYS A 299 3.34 15.53 -12.11
C LYS A 299 3.00 16.96 -11.69
N ASN A 300 3.99 17.81 -11.41
CA ASN A 300 3.82 19.18 -10.90
C ASN A 300 3.02 19.26 -9.60
N LEU A 301 3.04 18.21 -8.78
CA LEU A 301 2.38 18.15 -7.47
C LEU A 301 3.22 18.82 -6.38
N ILE A 302 4.52 18.92 -6.61
CA ILE A 302 5.47 19.67 -5.79
C ILE A 302 6.44 20.47 -6.69
N LYS A 303 7.10 21.50 -6.11
CA LYS A 303 8.14 22.28 -6.77
C LYS A 303 9.53 21.70 -6.54
#